data_ad539de5ac7afce168574629e05950e8
#
_entry.id   ad539de5ac7afce168574629e05950e8
#
_cell.length_a   1.000
_cell.length_b   1.000
_cell.length_c   1.000
_cell.angle_alpha   90.00
_cell.angle_beta   90.00
_cell.angle_gamma   90.00
#
_symmetry.space_group_name_H-M   'P 1'
#
loop_
_entity.id
_entity.type
_entity.pdbx_description
1 polymer ?
#
loop_
_entity_poly.entity_id
_entity_poly.type
_entity_poly.pdbx_seq_one_letter_code
_entity_poly.pdbx_strand_id
1 'polypeptide(L)'
;MTEVSWWQARALAGEAMGDSSGEEVPLANALGRTLASDAVALTDLPGFPTAAMDGWVVCGSGPWTIVGTIDTGASSVPHLDAGKAMRIGTGGAVPAGATAVVPFEAATVTDSRVIADASDRTHIRVQGEECVVGDVLAHRGDVINPALMGSLSAAGVDDVDVVQRPLISVLILGDEVIRAGVPTTGQVRDALGVQLPGWIHMLGGDVVSVRTC
;
A
#
# COMPACT_ATOMS: atom_id res chain seq x y z
N MET A 1 49.46 -7.11 -14.62
CA MET A 1 48.08 -6.76 -14.21
C MET A 1 47.65 -5.60 -15.09
N THR A 2 46.57 -5.76 -15.82
CA THR A 2 46.05 -4.69 -16.67
C THR A 2 45.38 -3.66 -15.73
N GLU A 3 45.88 -2.41 -15.68
CA GLU A 3 45.20 -1.34 -14.93
C GLU A 3 43.83 -1.08 -15.56
N VAL A 4 42.78 -1.23 -14.80
CA VAL A 4 41.42 -0.83 -15.19
C VAL A 4 41.12 0.51 -14.59
N SER A 5 40.48 1.40 -15.36
CA SER A 5 40.02 2.67 -14.85
C SER A 5 38.88 2.44 -13.82
N TRP A 6 38.65 3.41 -12.93
CA TRP A 6 37.52 3.35 -11.96
C TRP A 6 36.17 3.11 -12.65
N TRP A 7 35.91 3.75 -13.77
CA TRP A 7 34.68 3.58 -14.55
C TRP A 7 34.54 2.15 -15.11
N GLN A 8 35.62 1.56 -15.59
CA GLN A 8 35.63 0.16 -16.05
C GLN A 8 35.41 -0.81 -14.89
N ALA A 9 36.06 -0.57 -13.75
CA ALA A 9 35.88 -1.39 -12.56
C ALA A 9 34.43 -1.36 -12.06
N ARG A 10 33.79 -0.17 -12.06
CA ARG A 10 32.38 0.01 -11.70
C ARG A 10 31.46 -0.73 -12.65
N ALA A 11 31.69 -0.64 -13.97
CA ALA A 11 30.89 -1.35 -14.97
C ALA A 11 30.97 -2.86 -14.78
N LEU A 12 32.20 -3.39 -14.64
CA LEU A 12 32.45 -4.82 -14.39
C LEU A 12 31.77 -5.31 -13.10
N ALA A 13 31.81 -4.52 -12.04
CA ALA A 13 31.12 -4.85 -10.79
C ALA A 13 29.60 -4.90 -10.97
N GLY A 14 29.02 -3.99 -11.75
CA GLY A 14 27.60 -4.00 -12.08
C GLY A 14 27.19 -5.22 -12.90
N GLU A 15 27.99 -5.57 -13.92
CA GLU A 15 27.76 -6.75 -14.76
C GLU A 15 27.90 -8.07 -13.99
N ALA A 16 28.77 -8.12 -12.99
CA ALA A 16 28.99 -9.30 -12.17
C ALA A 16 27.85 -9.62 -11.19
N MET A 17 26.99 -8.64 -10.90
CA MET A 17 25.90 -8.82 -9.94
C MET A 17 24.75 -9.71 -10.46
N GLY A 18 24.60 -9.87 -11.77
CA GLY A 18 23.50 -10.67 -12.35
C GLY A 18 22.11 -10.12 -12.01
N ASP A 19 21.07 -10.80 -12.48
CA ASP A 19 19.69 -10.52 -12.07
C ASP A 19 19.46 -11.09 -10.67
N SER A 20 18.99 -10.23 -9.74
CA SER A 20 18.61 -10.66 -8.41
C SER A 20 17.33 -11.50 -8.48
N SER A 21 17.29 -12.64 -7.80
CA SER A 21 16.08 -13.45 -7.64
C SER A 21 15.03 -12.69 -6.84
N GLY A 22 13.75 -13.00 -7.08
CA GLY A 22 12.65 -12.57 -6.23
C GLY A 22 12.58 -13.39 -4.93
N GLU A 23 12.00 -12.82 -3.91
CA GLU A 23 11.58 -13.50 -2.69
C GLU A 23 10.19 -12.98 -2.27
N GLU A 24 9.33 -13.88 -1.83
CA GLU A 24 8.02 -13.51 -1.29
C GLU A 24 8.16 -13.07 0.16
N VAL A 25 7.59 -11.91 0.49
CA VAL A 25 7.60 -11.37 1.85
C VAL A 25 6.22 -10.85 2.23
N PRO A 26 5.83 -10.93 3.51
CA PRO A 26 4.64 -10.25 4.00
C PRO A 26 4.69 -8.76 3.69
N LEU A 27 3.57 -8.19 3.22
CA LEU A 27 3.46 -6.77 2.87
C LEU A 27 3.90 -5.86 4.03
N ALA A 28 3.61 -6.25 5.27
CA ALA A 28 4.04 -5.53 6.47
C ALA A 28 5.58 -5.38 6.60
N ASN A 29 6.35 -6.27 5.96
CA ASN A 29 7.82 -6.28 5.98
C ASN A 29 8.43 -5.73 4.68
N ALA A 30 7.59 -5.26 3.75
CA ALA A 30 8.02 -4.88 2.40
C ALA A 30 8.42 -3.40 2.24
N LEU A 31 8.32 -2.59 3.29
CA LEU A 31 8.69 -1.16 3.22
C LEU A 31 10.11 -0.95 2.71
N GLY A 32 10.27 -0.13 1.68
CA GLY A 32 11.55 0.19 1.06
C GLY A 32 12.12 -0.94 0.19
N ARG A 33 11.39 -2.05 0.01
CA ARG A 33 11.78 -3.12 -0.92
C ARG A 33 11.36 -2.75 -2.34
N THR A 34 12.04 -3.32 -3.32
CA THR A 34 11.73 -3.16 -4.74
C THR A 34 10.91 -4.36 -5.22
N LEU A 35 9.81 -4.14 -5.92
CA LEU A 35 9.00 -5.22 -6.49
C LEU A 35 9.78 -6.02 -7.54
N ALA A 36 9.75 -7.34 -7.43
CA ALA A 36 10.32 -8.28 -8.40
C ALA A 36 9.33 -8.67 -9.51
N SER A 37 8.03 -8.46 -9.25
CA SER A 37 6.93 -8.66 -10.20
C SER A 37 5.89 -7.56 -10.03
N ASP A 38 4.96 -7.44 -10.98
CA ASP A 38 3.82 -6.53 -10.86
C ASP A 38 2.92 -6.96 -9.70
N ALA A 39 2.45 -5.99 -8.91
CA ALA A 39 1.48 -6.21 -7.87
C ALA A 39 0.07 -5.86 -8.36
N VAL A 40 -0.86 -6.81 -8.26
CA VAL A 40 -2.22 -6.68 -8.80
C VAL A 40 -3.29 -6.71 -7.71
N ALA A 41 -4.40 -6.05 -7.96
CA ALA A 41 -5.56 -6.07 -7.07
C ALA A 41 -6.17 -7.49 -6.99
N LEU A 42 -6.40 -7.99 -5.79
CA LEU A 42 -7.03 -9.28 -5.51
C LEU A 42 -8.53 -9.15 -5.21
N THR A 43 -9.00 -7.93 -4.96
CA THR A 43 -10.42 -7.61 -4.77
C THR A 43 -10.74 -6.28 -5.43
N ASP A 44 -12.03 -6.08 -5.77
CA ASP A 44 -12.52 -4.78 -6.22
C ASP A 44 -12.46 -3.76 -5.07
N LEU A 45 -12.25 -2.48 -5.39
CA LEU A 45 -12.33 -1.38 -4.44
C LEU A 45 -13.33 -0.31 -4.93
N PRO A 46 -14.40 -0.07 -4.16
CA PRO A 46 -14.87 -0.89 -3.04
C PRO A 46 -15.35 -2.27 -3.50
N GLY A 47 -15.32 -3.28 -2.62
CA GLY A 47 -15.71 -4.68 -2.92
C GLY A 47 -17.21 -4.89 -3.14
N PHE A 48 -18.02 -3.88 -2.83
CA PHE A 48 -19.48 -3.83 -3.04
C PHE A 48 -19.94 -2.37 -3.07
N PRO A 49 -21.14 -2.05 -3.60
CA PRO A 49 -21.63 -0.69 -3.58
C PRO A 49 -21.75 -0.14 -2.16
N THR A 50 -21.18 1.04 -1.88
CA THR A 50 -21.12 1.64 -0.54
C THR A 50 -21.68 3.06 -0.51
N ALA A 51 -22.23 3.45 0.63
CA ALA A 51 -22.67 4.83 0.87
C ALA A 51 -21.44 5.76 0.98
N ALA A 52 -21.43 6.83 0.19
CA ALA A 52 -20.38 7.86 0.24
C ALA A 52 -20.57 8.86 1.37
N MET A 53 -21.75 8.90 1.99
CA MET A 53 -22.16 9.85 3.03
C MET A 53 -23.01 9.14 4.09
N ASP A 54 -23.02 9.70 5.30
CA ASP A 54 -24.01 9.35 6.31
C ASP A 54 -25.38 9.91 5.90
N GLY A 55 -26.42 9.08 5.96
CA GLY A 55 -27.71 9.52 5.49
C GLY A 55 -28.79 8.46 5.45
N TRP A 56 -29.68 8.61 4.49
CA TRP A 56 -30.79 7.72 4.20
C TRP A 56 -30.59 7.10 2.83
N VAL A 57 -30.37 5.80 2.75
CA VAL A 57 -30.42 5.08 1.47
C VAL A 57 -31.88 4.92 1.08
N VAL A 58 -32.24 5.31 -0.16
CA VAL A 58 -33.59 5.43 -0.67
C VAL A 58 -33.78 4.69 -1.98
N CYS A 59 -35.04 4.29 -2.25
CA CYS A 59 -35.41 3.68 -3.53
C CYS A 59 -36.55 4.50 -4.18
N GLY A 60 -36.30 4.92 -5.45
CA GLY A 60 -37.28 5.69 -6.25
C GLY A 60 -37.47 7.12 -5.75
N SER A 61 -38.63 7.71 -6.08
CA SER A 61 -38.95 9.08 -5.73
C SER A 61 -39.54 9.19 -4.32
N GLY A 62 -39.21 10.28 -3.63
CA GLY A 62 -39.71 10.59 -2.30
C GLY A 62 -41.16 11.13 -2.27
N PRO A 63 -41.73 11.35 -1.08
CA PRO A 63 -41.17 11.06 0.24
C PRO A 63 -41.08 9.56 0.55
N TRP A 64 -40.03 9.12 1.29
CA TRP A 64 -39.73 7.71 1.57
C TRP A 64 -40.08 7.32 3.01
N THR A 65 -40.69 6.17 3.20
CA THR A 65 -41.00 5.64 4.54
C THR A 65 -39.77 4.95 5.13
N ILE A 66 -39.36 5.30 6.35
CA ILE A 66 -38.24 4.68 7.07
C ILE A 66 -38.67 3.28 7.50
N VAL A 67 -37.87 2.26 7.10
CA VAL A 67 -38.13 0.86 7.39
C VAL A 67 -37.04 0.19 8.21
N GLY A 68 -35.92 0.86 8.48
CA GLY A 68 -34.83 0.27 9.28
C GLY A 68 -33.52 1.05 9.23
N THR A 69 -32.48 0.36 9.67
CA THR A 69 -31.10 0.86 9.68
C THR A 69 -30.19 -0.23 9.12
N ILE A 70 -29.17 0.19 8.40
CA ILE A 70 -28.07 -0.66 7.93
C ILE A 70 -26.84 -0.35 8.77
N ASP A 71 -26.38 -1.34 9.52
CA ASP A 71 -25.16 -1.20 10.32
C ASP A 71 -23.93 -1.36 9.43
N THR A 72 -22.90 -0.55 9.67
CA THR A 72 -21.61 -0.68 8.98
C THR A 72 -20.98 -2.04 9.31
N GLY A 73 -20.57 -2.79 8.28
CA GLY A 73 -20.03 -4.14 8.44
C GLY A 73 -21.09 -5.25 8.47
N ALA A 74 -22.36 -4.93 8.23
CA ALA A 74 -23.41 -5.95 8.06
C ALA A 74 -23.05 -6.90 6.89
N SER A 75 -23.04 -8.20 7.17
CA SER A 75 -22.75 -9.23 6.17
C SER A 75 -23.92 -9.52 5.21
N SER A 76 -25.09 -8.98 5.50
CA SER A 76 -26.28 -9.10 4.66
C SER A 76 -27.14 -7.86 4.82
N VAL A 77 -27.57 -7.28 3.71
CA VAL A 77 -28.51 -6.16 3.65
C VAL A 77 -29.77 -6.59 2.91
N PRO A 78 -30.96 -6.23 3.47
CA PRO A 78 -32.22 -6.59 2.82
C PRO A 78 -32.41 -5.76 1.53
N HIS A 79 -33.21 -6.25 0.61
CA HIS A 79 -33.66 -5.47 -0.56
C HIS A 79 -34.43 -4.25 -0.12
N LEU A 80 -34.22 -3.12 -0.79
CA LEU A 80 -34.95 -1.87 -0.55
C LEU A 80 -36.02 -1.64 -1.63
N ASP A 81 -37.28 -1.69 -1.23
CA ASP A 81 -38.42 -1.45 -2.13
C ASP A 81 -38.60 0.04 -2.45
N ALA A 82 -39.30 0.31 -3.55
CA ALA A 82 -39.64 1.68 -3.94
C ALA A 82 -40.45 2.44 -2.85
N GLY A 83 -40.13 3.69 -2.63
CA GLY A 83 -40.78 4.55 -1.60
C GLY A 83 -40.30 4.23 -0.17
N LYS A 84 -39.27 3.44 0.00
CA LYS A 84 -38.67 3.10 1.30
C LYS A 84 -37.29 3.78 1.48
N ALA A 85 -36.95 3.97 2.76
CA ALA A 85 -35.65 4.46 3.19
C ALA A 85 -35.10 3.63 4.36
N MET A 86 -33.82 3.50 4.44
CA MET A 86 -33.12 2.98 5.61
C MET A 86 -31.98 3.92 6.01
N ARG A 87 -31.73 4.03 7.31
CA ARG A 87 -30.56 4.77 7.79
C ARG A 87 -29.30 4.01 7.41
N ILE A 88 -28.27 4.74 6.94
CA ILE A 88 -26.99 4.15 6.55
C ILE A 88 -25.86 5.09 6.94
N GLY A 89 -24.75 4.54 7.38
CA GLY A 89 -23.49 5.26 7.60
C GLY A 89 -22.56 5.16 6.39
N THR A 90 -21.62 6.07 6.30
CA THR A 90 -20.54 6.08 5.29
C THR A 90 -19.82 4.73 5.26
N GLY A 91 -19.61 4.18 4.09
CA GLY A 91 -19.02 2.84 3.91
C GLY A 91 -20.00 1.68 4.15
N GLY A 92 -21.24 1.97 4.55
CA GLY A 92 -22.27 0.95 4.69
C GLY A 92 -22.66 0.35 3.33
N ALA A 93 -22.97 -0.97 3.32
CA ALA A 93 -23.35 -1.68 2.11
C ALA A 93 -24.72 -1.18 1.60
N VAL A 94 -24.76 -0.74 0.35
CA VAL A 94 -25.98 -0.24 -0.29
C VAL A 94 -26.86 -1.42 -0.71
N PRO A 95 -28.14 -1.49 -0.25
CA PRO A 95 -29.04 -2.57 -0.60
C PRO A 95 -29.38 -2.60 -2.09
N ALA A 96 -29.65 -3.77 -2.60
CA ALA A 96 -30.24 -3.93 -3.93
C ALA A 96 -31.60 -3.19 -4.00
N GLY A 97 -31.86 -2.49 -5.11
CA GLY A 97 -33.03 -1.64 -5.30
C GLY A 97 -32.82 -0.18 -4.91
N ALA A 98 -31.76 0.15 -4.16
CA ALA A 98 -31.47 1.55 -3.82
C ALA A 98 -31.12 2.37 -5.07
N THR A 99 -31.57 3.63 -5.05
CA THR A 99 -31.31 4.58 -6.15
C THR A 99 -30.38 5.72 -5.73
N ALA A 100 -30.35 6.07 -4.45
CA ALA A 100 -29.48 7.12 -3.92
C ALA A 100 -29.30 7.00 -2.40
N VAL A 101 -28.31 7.71 -1.88
CA VAL A 101 -28.17 8.04 -0.46
C VAL A 101 -28.42 9.54 -0.33
N VAL A 102 -29.39 9.91 0.49
CA VAL A 102 -29.73 11.31 0.84
C VAL A 102 -28.97 11.65 2.11
N PRO A 103 -28.01 12.59 2.09
CA PRO A 103 -27.29 13.02 3.30
C PRO A 103 -28.26 13.52 4.38
N PHE A 104 -27.92 13.32 5.66
CA PHE A 104 -28.77 13.80 6.76
C PHE A 104 -29.03 15.29 6.69
N GLU A 105 -28.05 16.08 6.25
CA GLU A 105 -28.13 17.54 6.14
C GLU A 105 -29.11 18.00 5.04
N ALA A 106 -29.36 17.16 4.05
CA ALA A 106 -30.25 17.42 2.92
C ALA A 106 -31.66 16.86 3.14
N ALA A 107 -31.90 16.20 4.28
CA ALA A 107 -33.13 15.50 4.56
C ALA A 107 -33.90 16.12 5.75
N THR A 108 -35.23 16.19 5.64
CA THR A 108 -36.12 16.44 6.77
C THR A 108 -36.88 15.15 7.09
N VAL A 109 -36.95 14.80 8.38
CA VAL A 109 -37.71 13.62 8.84
C VAL A 109 -38.95 14.07 9.57
N THR A 110 -40.09 13.62 9.09
CA THR A 110 -41.41 13.90 9.70
C THR A 110 -42.25 12.62 9.64
N ASP A 111 -42.88 12.24 10.72
CA ASP A 111 -43.80 11.09 10.81
C ASP A 111 -43.20 9.79 10.20
N SER A 112 -41.97 9.48 10.54
CA SER A 112 -41.22 8.32 10.02
C SER A 112 -41.01 8.35 8.49
N ARG A 113 -41.04 9.53 7.89
CA ARG A 113 -40.74 9.73 6.48
C ARG A 113 -39.54 10.63 6.28
N VAL A 114 -38.74 10.31 5.29
CA VAL A 114 -37.66 11.15 4.78
C VAL A 114 -38.22 12.01 3.64
N ILE A 115 -37.99 13.30 3.73
CA ILE A 115 -38.35 14.30 2.71
C ILE A 115 -37.07 15.00 2.32
N ALA A 116 -36.75 15.02 1.03
CA ALA A 116 -35.62 15.74 0.46
C ALA A 116 -35.94 16.17 -0.97
N ASP A 117 -35.28 17.22 -1.42
CA ASP A 117 -35.32 17.64 -2.82
C ASP A 117 -34.51 16.66 -3.70
N ALA A 118 -34.88 16.62 -4.98
CA ALA A 118 -34.15 15.83 -5.96
C ALA A 118 -32.68 16.29 -6.05
N SER A 119 -31.74 15.36 -6.01
CA SER A 119 -30.33 15.61 -6.18
C SER A 119 -29.82 14.88 -7.42
N ASP A 120 -28.95 15.53 -8.18
CA ASP A 120 -28.26 14.91 -9.30
C ASP A 120 -27.15 13.93 -8.86
N ARG A 121 -26.81 13.93 -7.56
CA ARG A 121 -25.78 13.04 -6.98
C ARG A 121 -26.43 11.88 -6.27
N THR A 122 -25.98 10.66 -6.60
CA THR A 122 -26.47 9.44 -5.95
C THR A 122 -25.83 9.18 -4.59
N HIS A 123 -24.64 9.73 -4.32
CA HIS A 123 -23.83 9.46 -3.13
C HIS A 123 -23.62 7.97 -2.87
N ILE A 124 -23.58 7.17 -3.93
CA ILE A 124 -23.26 5.74 -3.91
C ILE A 124 -21.92 5.58 -4.66
N ARG A 125 -20.94 4.97 -4.01
CA ARG A 125 -19.75 4.48 -4.67
C ARG A 125 -20.06 3.11 -5.24
N VAL A 126 -19.86 2.93 -6.53
CA VAL A 126 -20.11 1.63 -7.17
C VAL A 126 -18.97 0.67 -6.88
N GLN A 127 -19.26 -0.63 -6.92
CA GLN A 127 -18.24 -1.66 -6.80
C GLN A 127 -17.17 -1.46 -7.88
N GLY A 128 -15.89 -1.55 -7.50
CA GLY A 128 -14.76 -1.44 -8.41
C GLY A 128 -14.49 -0.01 -8.94
N GLU A 129 -15.08 1.03 -8.32
CA GLU A 129 -14.89 2.42 -8.76
C GLU A 129 -13.43 2.87 -8.70
N GLU A 130 -12.65 2.36 -7.76
CA GLU A 130 -11.24 2.72 -7.57
C GLU A 130 -10.31 1.73 -8.31
N CYS A 131 -10.54 0.43 -8.20
CA CYS A 131 -9.88 -0.62 -8.98
C CYS A 131 -10.71 -1.90 -9.00
N VAL A 132 -10.48 -2.74 -10.00
CA VAL A 132 -11.08 -4.07 -10.10
C VAL A 132 -10.03 -5.17 -9.98
N VAL A 133 -10.47 -6.38 -9.65
CA VAL A 133 -9.60 -7.57 -9.59
C VAL A 133 -8.74 -7.67 -10.85
N GLY A 134 -7.43 -7.80 -10.69
CA GLY A 134 -6.47 -7.94 -11.78
C GLY A 134 -5.85 -6.63 -12.27
N ASP A 135 -6.34 -5.46 -11.80
CA ASP A 135 -5.69 -4.19 -12.10
C ASP A 135 -4.28 -4.15 -11.53
N VAL A 136 -3.32 -3.66 -12.30
CA VAL A 136 -1.94 -3.48 -11.86
C VAL A 136 -1.86 -2.23 -10.99
N LEU A 137 -1.55 -2.41 -9.72
CA LEU A 137 -1.42 -1.33 -8.73
C LEU A 137 0.00 -0.78 -8.65
N ALA A 138 0.99 -1.61 -8.94
CA ALA A 138 2.39 -1.22 -9.03
C ALA A 138 3.15 -2.17 -9.95
N HIS A 139 4.19 -1.65 -10.60
CA HIS A 139 4.98 -2.42 -11.56
C HIS A 139 6.26 -2.98 -10.94
N ARG A 140 6.76 -4.04 -11.54
CA ARG A 140 8.12 -4.54 -11.28
C ARG A 140 9.11 -3.37 -11.32
N GLY A 141 9.97 -3.28 -10.30
CA GLY A 141 10.96 -2.21 -10.15
C GLY A 141 10.49 -1.02 -9.31
N ASP A 142 9.20 -0.93 -8.98
CA ASP A 142 8.70 0.11 -8.07
C ASP A 142 9.18 -0.16 -6.64
N VAL A 143 9.51 0.92 -5.93
CA VAL A 143 9.87 0.86 -4.52
C VAL A 143 8.62 1.00 -3.65
N ILE A 144 8.41 0.05 -2.77
CA ILE A 144 7.26 0.01 -1.88
C ILE A 144 7.41 1.09 -0.80
N ASN A 145 6.51 2.07 -0.83
CA ASN A 145 6.38 3.13 0.16
C ASN A 145 5.11 2.93 1.01
N PRO A 146 4.91 3.69 2.11
CA PRO A 146 3.74 3.53 2.97
C PRO A 146 2.39 3.70 2.26
N ALA A 147 2.30 4.59 1.27
CA ALA A 147 1.07 4.81 0.51
C ALA A 147 0.74 3.58 -0.35
N LEU A 148 1.74 3.03 -1.06
CA LEU A 148 1.57 1.82 -1.85
C LEU A 148 1.21 0.62 -0.98
N MET A 149 1.83 0.47 0.22
CA MET A 149 1.43 -0.57 1.17
C MET A 149 -0.05 -0.48 1.54
N GLY A 150 -0.55 0.74 1.78
CA GLY A 150 -1.96 0.98 2.07
C GLY A 150 -2.87 0.57 0.91
N SER A 151 -2.52 0.96 -0.32
CA SER A 151 -3.29 0.60 -1.52
C SER A 151 -3.31 -0.91 -1.77
N LEU A 152 -2.15 -1.57 -1.67
CA LEU A 152 -2.03 -3.03 -1.83
C LEU A 152 -2.85 -3.77 -0.77
N SER A 153 -2.74 -3.35 0.49
CA SER A 153 -3.50 -3.95 1.60
C SER A 153 -5.01 -3.78 1.40
N ALA A 154 -5.47 -2.59 0.98
CA ALA A 154 -6.88 -2.35 0.69
C ALA A 154 -7.39 -3.23 -0.46
N ALA A 155 -6.54 -3.51 -1.45
CA ALA A 155 -6.83 -4.38 -2.58
C ALA A 155 -6.65 -5.89 -2.28
N GLY A 156 -6.44 -6.26 -1.00
CA GLY A 156 -6.41 -7.65 -0.53
C GLY A 156 -5.06 -8.35 -0.66
N VAL A 157 -3.97 -7.60 -0.90
CA VAL A 157 -2.62 -8.16 -1.04
C VAL A 157 -1.97 -8.30 0.33
N ASP A 158 -1.68 -9.51 0.74
CA ASP A 158 -1.01 -9.82 2.02
C ASP A 158 0.49 -10.03 1.87
N ASP A 159 0.93 -10.60 0.75
CA ASP A 159 2.32 -10.89 0.44
C ASP A 159 2.70 -10.30 -0.93
N VAL A 160 3.96 -9.96 -1.09
CA VAL A 160 4.50 -9.38 -2.33
C VAL A 160 5.82 -10.04 -2.71
N ASP A 161 6.06 -10.17 -4.02
CA ASP A 161 7.33 -10.62 -4.56
C ASP A 161 8.27 -9.43 -4.71
N VAL A 162 9.40 -9.45 -4.00
CA VAL A 162 10.37 -8.37 -3.95
C VAL A 162 11.76 -8.86 -4.35
N VAL A 163 12.56 -7.96 -4.88
CA VAL A 163 13.96 -8.25 -5.22
C VAL A 163 14.72 -8.63 -3.95
N GLN A 164 15.38 -9.79 -3.96
CA GLN A 164 16.19 -10.26 -2.85
C GLN A 164 17.33 -9.27 -2.55
N ARG A 165 17.55 -8.96 -1.27
CA ARG A 165 18.64 -8.08 -0.87
C ARG A 165 20.00 -8.75 -1.09
N PRO A 166 20.96 -8.07 -1.74
CA PRO A 166 22.28 -8.61 -1.88
C PRO A 166 22.97 -8.75 -0.51
N LEU A 167 23.63 -9.89 -0.31
CA LEU A 167 24.43 -10.17 0.88
C LEU A 167 25.85 -9.68 0.67
N ILE A 168 26.31 -8.72 1.48
CA ILE A 168 27.56 -7.99 1.28
C ILE A 168 28.54 -8.26 2.42
N SER A 169 29.78 -8.67 2.06
CA SER A 169 30.90 -8.73 2.99
C SER A 169 31.79 -7.52 2.79
N VAL A 170 32.09 -6.81 3.88
CA VAL A 170 32.98 -5.64 3.88
C VAL A 170 34.36 -6.06 4.35
N LEU A 171 35.38 -5.72 3.58
CA LEU A 171 36.78 -5.96 3.91
C LEU A 171 37.50 -4.62 4.06
N ILE A 172 38.02 -4.35 5.24
CA ILE A 172 38.83 -3.17 5.55
C ILE A 172 40.32 -3.58 5.47
N LEU A 173 41.06 -2.91 4.61
CA LEU A 173 42.47 -3.19 4.36
C LEU A 173 43.33 -2.02 4.86
N GLY A 174 44.47 -2.35 5.47
CA GLY A 174 45.49 -1.42 5.92
C GLY A 174 46.02 -1.75 7.32
N ASP A 175 47.32 -1.98 7.40
CA ASP A 175 47.99 -2.27 8.67
C ASP A 175 47.99 -1.09 9.64
N GLU A 176 47.82 0.12 9.10
CA GLU A 176 47.67 1.37 9.85
C GLU A 176 46.28 1.58 10.42
N VAL A 177 45.26 0.82 10.00
CA VAL A 177 43.85 1.06 10.35
C VAL A 177 43.51 0.43 11.67
N ILE A 178 43.12 1.26 12.65
CA ILE A 178 42.63 0.81 13.97
C ILE A 178 41.13 0.98 14.10
N ARG A 179 40.45 0.01 14.71
CA ARG A 179 38.99 0.02 14.88
C ARG A 179 38.53 0.60 16.21
N ALA A 180 39.43 0.77 17.19
CA ALA A 180 39.13 1.31 18.51
C ALA A 180 40.28 2.18 19.04
N GLY A 181 39.99 3.08 19.98
CA GLY A 181 40.98 3.96 20.59
C GLY A 181 41.30 5.23 19.78
N VAL A 182 42.22 6.03 20.29
CA VAL A 182 42.75 7.23 19.63
C VAL A 182 43.99 6.83 18.82
N PRO A 183 44.06 7.16 17.50
CA PRO A 183 45.20 6.81 16.69
C PRO A 183 46.46 7.51 17.20
N THR A 184 47.59 6.79 17.16
CA THR A 184 48.92 7.33 17.39
C THR A 184 49.63 7.59 16.06
N THR A 185 50.87 8.12 16.09
CA THR A 185 51.64 8.34 14.87
C THR A 185 51.76 7.06 14.04
N GLY A 186 51.38 7.15 12.77
CA GLY A 186 51.35 6.02 11.83
C GLY A 186 50.06 5.22 11.83
N GLN A 187 49.08 5.54 12.67
CA GLN A 187 47.76 4.91 12.73
C GLN A 187 46.66 5.81 12.19
N VAL A 188 45.65 5.20 11.58
CA VAL A 188 44.42 5.88 11.11
C VAL A 188 43.21 5.21 11.72
N ARG A 189 42.27 5.99 12.21
CA ARG A 189 41.00 5.45 12.74
C ARG A 189 40.10 5.03 11.60
N ASP A 190 39.57 3.80 11.67
CA ASP A 190 38.58 3.28 10.73
C ASP A 190 37.30 4.14 10.78
N ALA A 191 37.06 4.90 9.72
CA ALA A 191 35.84 5.64 9.51
C ALA A 191 34.89 4.94 8.53
N LEU A 192 35.41 4.12 7.62
CA LEU A 192 34.63 3.44 6.58
C LEU A 192 33.91 2.20 7.12
N GLY A 193 34.61 1.39 7.93
CA GLY A 193 34.02 0.17 8.49
C GLY A 193 32.83 0.44 9.42
N VAL A 194 32.77 1.64 10.03
CA VAL A 194 31.64 2.08 10.87
C VAL A 194 30.46 2.52 10.04
N GLN A 195 30.68 3.23 8.92
CA GLN A 195 29.60 3.83 8.14
C GLN A 195 29.07 2.90 7.04
N LEU A 196 29.91 2.05 6.43
CA LEU A 196 29.52 1.21 5.30
C LEU A 196 28.31 0.31 5.56
N PRO A 197 28.15 -0.33 6.74
CA PRO A 197 26.94 -1.11 7.04
C PRO A 197 25.66 -0.30 6.93
N GLY A 198 25.67 0.95 7.40
CA GLY A 198 24.53 1.87 7.28
C GLY A 198 24.22 2.23 5.84
N TRP A 199 25.25 2.55 5.05
CA TRP A 199 25.08 2.84 3.63
C TRP A 199 24.55 1.64 2.84
N ILE A 200 25.11 0.45 3.08
CA ILE A 200 24.67 -0.79 2.44
C ILE A 200 23.19 -1.04 2.74
N HIS A 201 22.78 -0.90 4.01
CA HIS A 201 21.40 -1.07 4.40
C HIS A 201 20.47 -0.05 3.73
N MET A 202 20.86 1.22 3.70
CA MET A 202 20.10 2.29 3.03
C MET A 202 19.96 2.07 1.52
N LEU A 203 20.95 1.42 0.90
CA LEU A 203 20.95 1.08 -0.52
C LEU A 203 20.28 -0.27 -0.83
N GLY A 204 19.68 -0.92 0.17
CA GLY A 204 18.92 -2.15 -0.01
C GLY A 204 19.73 -3.43 0.04
N GLY A 205 20.95 -3.41 0.60
CA GLY A 205 21.76 -4.61 0.86
C GLY A 205 21.78 -5.00 2.33
N ASP A 206 22.22 -6.22 2.62
CA ASP A 206 22.46 -6.74 3.97
C ASP A 206 23.93 -7.09 4.18
N VAL A 207 24.50 -6.62 5.30
CA VAL A 207 25.91 -6.89 5.64
C VAL A 207 26.00 -8.20 6.41
N VAL A 208 26.68 -9.18 5.85
CA VAL A 208 26.94 -10.49 6.49
C VAL A 208 28.22 -10.52 7.29
N SER A 209 29.23 -9.70 6.95
CA SER A 209 30.45 -9.60 7.71
C SER A 209 31.21 -8.30 7.45
N VAL A 210 31.94 -7.82 8.48
CA VAL A 210 32.94 -6.76 8.36
C VAL A 210 34.25 -7.31 8.90
N ARG A 211 35.25 -7.45 8.07
CA ARG A 211 36.58 -8.02 8.42
C ARG A 211 37.65 -6.97 8.19
N THR A 212 38.74 -7.09 8.94
CA THR A 212 39.98 -6.31 8.79
C THR A 212 41.11 -7.25 8.45
N CYS A 213 41.97 -6.90 7.50
CA CYS A 213 43.19 -7.60 7.12
C CYS A 213 44.35 -6.62 7.13
#